data_d22208a3598194fe196a9a989e0d2fe8
#
_entry.id   d22208a3598194fe196a9a989e0d2fe8
#
_cell.length_a   1.000
_cell.length_b   1.000
_cell.length_c   1.000
_cell.angle_alpha   90.00
_cell.angle_beta   90.00
_cell.angle_gamma   90.00
#
_symmetry.space_group_name_H-M   'P 1'
#
loop_
_entity.id
_entity.type
_entity.pdbx_description
1 polymer ?
#
loop_
_entity_poly.entity_id
_entity_poly.type
_entity_poly.pdbx_seq_one_letter_code
_entity_poly.pdbx_strand_id
1 'polypeptide(L)'
;MLKIKPVRGALALLLAVLLCLAMSLTAFLIDTPAMREHAEQAVDLLGYESASPEIVGGFASSRLDNYTAVLILKTAAYIGDDPLLRMAFSGLRTDLPPQEDQTDWEAYATYSDAVPSPNNVPYSRYWHGYTFALRLLLCLFTFTNLQMLLLFAQTALLLWTVLLMVRRGLQQLIPAFAVSWFFMSPPALGLFLQYAPVSLIALLACSLLLALKPALSRSVGLPVFFALIGLFVNYFDLLTFPVVSLSFPLILLIALETKTTISFGGLMREALLCCVGWALGYACMWMLKWGLNFLVLGQDGIAAVGDQISLRLSAGGESHSRLDILLRNIRIVTDKTAYRVILLAVLALLLALFIRRRPRRFDGRALLLLLPLLAPVLWTLALSNHASDHTYFTYRNLCGAFFALFALPALLAPNRTLSP
;
A
#
# COMPACT_ATOMS: atom_id res chain seq x y z
N MET A 1 -11.79 30.96 14.97
CA MET A 1 -11.83 29.75 14.13
C MET A 1 -10.45 29.09 13.89
N LEU A 2 -9.33 29.81 13.88
CA LEU A 2 -7.97 29.25 13.64
C LEU A 2 -7.47 28.28 14.71
N LYS A 3 -7.91 28.38 15.97
CA LYS A 3 -7.46 27.50 17.10
C LYS A 3 -8.13 26.11 17.12
N ILE A 4 -9.22 25.89 16.40
CA ILE A 4 -10.01 24.64 16.48
C ILE A 4 -9.48 23.57 15.51
N LYS A 5 -8.90 23.96 14.37
CA LYS A 5 -8.37 22.99 13.39
C LYS A 5 -7.25 22.07 13.92
N PRO A 6 -6.18 22.60 14.56
CA PRO A 6 -5.11 21.74 15.06
C PRO A 6 -5.63 20.76 16.14
N VAL A 7 -6.55 21.20 17.00
CA VAL A 7 -7.17 20.33 18.00
C VAL A 7 -7.97 19.20 17.36
N ARG A 8 -8.78 19.51 16.34
CA ARG A 8 -9.53 18.48 15.60
C ARG A 8 -8.61 17.51 14.87
N GLY A 9 -7.52 18.02 14.29
CA GLY A 9 -6.51 17.19 13.65
C GLY A 9 -5.82 16.25 14.64
N ALA A 10 -5.37 16.75 15.76
CA ALA A 10 -4.75 15.95 16.83
C ALA A 10 -5.73 14.88 17.38
N LEU A 11 -7.00 15.28 17.61
CA LEU A 11 -8.04 14.34 18.05
C LEU A 11 -8.30 13.25 17.00
N ALA A 12 -8.36 13.59 15.71
CA ALA A 12 -8.55 12.60 14.65
C ALA A 12 -7.41 11.58 14.58
N LEU A 13 -6.16 12.03 14.71
CA LEU A 13 -4.99 11.15 14.78
C LEU A 13 -5.02 10.26 16.02
N LEU A 14 -5.32 10.82 17.18
CA LEU A 14 -5.45 10.06 18.43
C LEU A 14 -6.54 8.99 18.32
N LEU A 15 -7.73 9.35 17.83
CA LEU A 15 -8.82 8.39 17.62
C LEU A 15 -8.46 7.30 16.63
N ALA A 16 -7.71 7.62 15.55
CA ALA A 16 -7.23 6.62 14.60
C ALA A 16 -6.25 5.64 15.25
N VAL A 17 -5.31 6.13 16.07
CA VAL A 17 -4.39 5.26 16.83
C VAL A 17 -5.15 4.37 17.80
N LEU A 18 -6.07 4.94 18.59
CA LEU A 18 -6.90 4.15 19.53
C LEU A 18 -7.75 3.10 18.81
N LEU A 19 -8.29 3.43 17.63
CA LEU A 19 -9.00 2.47 16.80
C LEU A 19 -8.09 1.31 16.36
N CYS A 20 -6.88 1.60 15.88
CA CYS A 20 -5.90 0.57 15.50
C CYS A 20 -5.55 -0.35 16.68
N LEU A 21 -5.31 0.22 17.87
CA LEU A 21 -5.04 -0.56 19.08
C LEU A 21 -6.24 -1.42 19.49
N ALA A 22 -7.44 -0.85 19.46
CA ALA A 22 -8.67 -1.58 19.75
C ALA A 22 -8.89 -2.73 18.76
N MET A 23 -8.70 -2.51 17.46
CA MET A 23 -8.78 -3.56 16.44
C MET A 23 -7.76 -4.68 16.68
N SER A 24 -6.51 -4.34 17.02
CA SER A 24 -5.48 -5.34 17.32
C SER A 24 -5.83 -6.21 18.54
N LEU A 25 -6.36 -5.60 19.61
CA LEU A 25 -6.76 -6.33 20.82
C LEU A 25 -8.02 -7.17 20.60
N THR A 26 -9.06 -6.57 20.00
CA THR A 26 -10.34 -7.24 19.80
C THR A 26 -10.30 -8.35 18.75
N ALA A 27 -9.31 -8.32 17.85
CA ALA A 27 -9.09 -9.40 16.89
C ALA A 27 -9.07 -10.77 17.57
N PHE A 28 -8.33 -10.90 18.66
CA PHE A 28 -8.14 -12.18 19.38
C PHE A 28 -9.29 -12.56 20.32
N LEU A 29 -10.33 -11.75 20.39
CA LEU A 29 -11.62 -12.11 21.00
C LEU A 29 -12.56 -12.82 20.00
N ILE A 30 -12.23 -12.80 18.72
CA ILE A 30 -12.98 -13.46 17.66
C ILE A 30 -12.36 -14.85 17.47
N ASP A 31 -13.00 -15.87 18.00
CA ASP A 31 -12.59 -17.26 17.86
C ASP A 31 -13.82 -18.13 17.61
N THR A 32 -13.96 -18.61 16.38
CA THR A 32 -15.08 -19.45 15.97
C THR A 32 -14.59 -20.68 15.19
N PRO A 33 -15.27 -21.83 15.29
CA PRO A 33 -14.92 -23.00 14.49
C PRO A 33 -14.86 -22.71 12.98
N ALA A 34 -15.82 -21.95 12.46
CA ALA A 34 -15.85 -21.58 11.03
C ALA A 34 -14.62 -20.76 10.60
N MET A 35 -14.15 -19.82 11.43
CA MET A 35 -12.93 -19.05 11.14
C MET A 35 -11.71 -19.97 11.01
N ARG A 36 -11.57 -20.95 11.92
CA ARG A 36 -10.45 -21.90 11.92
C ARG A 36 -10.51 -22.80 10.70
N GLU A 37 -11.67 -23.40 10.44
CA GLU A 37 -11.91 -24.27 9.28
C GLU A 37 -11.59 -23.53 7.97
N HIS A 38 -12.08 -22.31 7.79
CA HIS A 38 -11.80 -21.55 6.58
C HIS A 38 -10.31 -21.12 6.47
N ALA A 39 -9.62 -20.89 7.59
CA ALA A 39 -8.19 -20.60 7.58
C ALA A 39 -7.36 -21.84 7.23
N GLU A 40 -7.70 -23.02 7.79
CA GLU A 40 -7.08 -24.30 7.47
C GLU A 40 -7.24 -24.62 5.98
N GLN A 41 -8.48 -24.61 5.48
CA GLN A 41 -8.76 -24.80 4.05
C GLN A 41 -7.99 -23.84 3.15
N ALA A 42 -7.81 -22.58 3.59
CA ALA A 42 -7.06 -21.58 2.84
C ALA A 42 -5.55 -21.87 2.81
N VAL A 43 -4.96 -22.29 3.92
CA VAL A 43 -3.55 -22.67 4.02
C VAL A 43 -3.27 -23.91 3.18
N ASP A 44 -4.13 -24.92 3.28
CA ASP A 44 -4.02 -26.15 2.49
C ASP A 44 -4.13 -25.87 1.00
N LEU A 45 -5.11 -25.05 0.58
CA LEU A 45 -5.25 -24.63 -0.82
C LEU A 45 -3.98 -23.98 -1.36
N LEU A 46 -3.38 -23.07 -0.60
CA LEU A 46 -2.14 -22.39 -0.98
C LEU A 46 -0.95 -23.36 -0.97
N GLY A 47 -0.96 -24.36 -0.10
CA GLY A 47 0.10 -25.38 -0.02
C GLY A 47 0.21 -26.26 -1.26
N TYR A 48 -0.91 -26.50 -1.97
CA TYR A 48 -0.91 -27.22 -3.25
C TYR A 48 -0.35 -26.39 -4.41
N GLU A 49 -0.21 -25.08 -4.24
CA GLU A 49 0.39 -24.19 -5.23
C GLU A 49 1.87 -23.97 -4.95
N SER A 50 2.60 -23.38 -5.89
CA SER A 50 3.95 -22.91 -5.62
C SER A 50 3.97 -21.74 -4.64
N ALA A 51 5.07 -21.53 -3.91
CA ALA A 51 5.24 -20.41 -2.99
C ALA A 51 5.13 -19.02 -3.67
N SER A 52 5.32 -18.96 -4.99
CA SER A 52 5.31 -17.68 -5.74
C SER A 52 4.73 -17.85 -7.15
N PRO A 53 3.43 -18.19 -7.31
CA PRO A 53 2.83 -18.39 -8.61
C PRO A 53 2.64 -17.07 -9.36
N GLU A 54 2.63 -17.12 -10.69
CA GLU A 54 2.29 -16.00 -11.56
C GLU A 54 0.88 -16.20 -12.13
N ILE A 55 -0.02 -15.20 -11.98
CA ILE A 55 -1.38 -15.23 -12.58
C ILE A 55 -1.27 -15.33 -14.11
N VAL A 56 -0.30 -14.62 -14.69
CA VAL A 56 0.02 -14.66 -16.12
C VAL A 56 1.46 -15.12 -16.24
N GLY A 57 1.64 -16.32 -16.76
CA GLY A 57 2.97 -16.94 -16.88
C GLY A 57 3.97 -16.06 -17.63
N GLY A 58 5.15 -15.92 -17.10
CA GLY A 58 6.21 -15.07 -17.62
C GLY A 58 6.06 -13.57 -17.32
N PHE A 59 5.06 -13.15 -16.54
CA PHE A 59 4.90 -11.75 -16.10
C PHE A 59 5.13 -11.61 -14.60
N ALA A 60 6.35 -11.29 -14.20
CA ALA A 60 6.73 -11.10 -12.80
C ALA A 60 5.86 -10.04 -12.07
N SER A 61 5.26 -9.11 -12.80
CA SER A 61 4.29 -8.14 -12.25
C SER A 61 3.01 -8.79 -11.73
N SER A 62 2.67 -10.00 -12.20
CA SER A 62 1.49 -10.77 -11.78
C SER A 62 1.81 -11.81 -10.69
N ARG A 63 3.06 -11.85 -10.20
CA ARG A 63 3.50 -12.81 -9.19
C ARG A 63 2.79 -12.54 -7.86
N LEU A 64 2.26 -13.61 -7.30
CA LEU A 64 1.74 -13.67 -5.94
C LEU A 64 2.84 -14.14 -4.98
N ASP A 65 2.65 -13.93 -3.71
CA ASP A 65 3.56 -14.35 -2.64
C ASP A 65 2.77 -15.24 -1.66
N ASN A 66 2.53 -16.49 -2.05
CA ASN A 66 1.78 -17.43 -1.23
C ASN A 66 2.45 -17.67 0.12
N TYR A 67 3.78 -17.53 0.19
CA TYR A 67 4.51 -17.58 1.47
C TYR A 67 3.97 -16.53 2.46
N THR A 68 3.84 -15.27 2.00
CA THR A 68 3.26 -14.20 2.84
C THR A 68 1.75 -14.38 3.05
N ALA A 69 1.00 -14.95 2.10
CA ALA A 69 -0.43 -15.24 2.31
C ALA A 69 -0.64 -16.29 3.41
N VAL A 70 0.15 -17.37 3.42
CA VAL A 70 0.16 -18.38 4.49
C VAL A 70 0.54 -17.74 5.83
N LEU A 71 1.57 -16.89 5.86
CA LEU A 71 1.94 -16.12 7.04
C LEU A 71 0.77 -15.29 7.59
N ILE A 72 0.08 -14.57 6.70
CA ILE A 72 -1.08 -13.73 7.04
C ILE A 72 -2.20 -14.59 7.64
N LEU A 73 -2.52 -15.71 7.01
CA LEU A 73 -3.58 -16.62 7.44
C LEU A 73 -3.24 -17.28 8.78
N LYS A 74 -2.04 -17.84 8.93
CA LYS A 74 -1.58 -18.47 10.19
C LYS A 74 -1.55 -17.45 11.33
N THR A 75 -1.05 -16.22 11.09
CA THR A 75 -1.06 -15.16 12.10
C THR A 75 -2.49 -14.74 12.46
N ALA A 76 -3.38 -14.62 11.48
CA ALA A 76 -4.77 -14.28 11.73
C ALA A 76 -5.51 -15.39 12.47
N ALA A 77 -5.26 -16.65 12.15
CA ALA A 77 -5.93 -17.81 12.75
C ALA A 77 -5.25 -18.31 14.05
N TYR A 78 -4.16 -17.66 14.48
CA TYR A 78 -3.43 -18.08 15.68
C TYR A 78 -4.35 -18.18 16.90
N ILE A 79 -4.29 -19.33 17.61
CA ILE A 79 -4.99 -19.63 18.83
C ILE A 79 -3.95 -20.23 19.80
N GLY A 80 -3.78 -19.60 20.94
CA GLY A 80 -2.84 -20.09 21.95
C GLY A 80 -3.18 -19.50 23.32
N ASP A 81 -2.54 -20.03 24.35
CA ASP A 81 -2.71 -19.59 25.74
C ASP A 81 -1.82 -18.38 26.08
N ASP A 82 -1.24 -17.71 25.06
CA ASP A 82 -0.43 -16.53 25.27
C ASP A 82 -1.29 -15.35 25.80
N PRO A 83 -0.71 -14.47 26.62
CA PRO A 83 -1.39 -13.25 27.06
C PRO A 83 -1.92 -12.44 25.88
N LEU A 84 -3.12 -11.86 25.99
CA LEU A 84 -3.80 -11.12 24.91
C LEU A 84 -2.89 -10.04 24.29
N LEU A 85 -2.12 -9.31 25.10
CA LEU A 85 -1.18 -8.29 24.61
C LEU A 85 -0.10 -8.91 23.71
N ARG A 86 0.39 -10.11 24.06
CA ARG A 86 1.39 -10.80 23.25
C ARG A 86 0.79 -11.28 21.93
N MET A 87 -0.39 -11.89 21.94
CA MET A 87 -1.09 -12.28 20.72
C MET A 87 -1.35 -11.07 19.82
N ALA A 88 -1.86 -9.97 20.38
CA ALA A 88 -2.23 -8.76 19.63
C ALA A 88 -1.03 -8.05 18.97
N PHE A 89 0.14 -8.07 19.62
CA PHE A 89 1.26 -7.23 19.18
C PHE A 89 2.51 -8.00 18.74
N SER A 90 2.55 -9.34 18.83
CA SER A 90 3.72 -10.11 18.40
C SER A 90 3.57 -10.77 17.03
N GLY A 91 2.35 -10.79 16.46
CA GLY A 91 2.10 -11.48 15.19
C GLY A 91 2.49 -12.96 15.28
N LEU A 92 2.02 -13.62 16.34
CA LEU A 92 2.32 -15.02 16.59
C LEU A 92 1.69 -15.92 15.52
N ARG A 93 2.41 -16.96 15.17
CA ARG A 93 1.94 -18.08 14.36
C ARG A 93 2.60 -19.36 14.81
N THR A 94 2.00 -20.50 14.49
CA THR A 94 2.60 -21.82 14.70
C THR A 94 3.23 -22.28 13.40
N ASP A 95 4.54 -22.59 13.41
CA ASP A 95 5.25 -23.21 12.30
C ASP A 95 5.60 -24.65 12.70
N LEU A 96 5.23 -25.62 11.85
CA LEU A 96 5.57 -27.01 12.07
C LEU A 96 6.93 -27.33 11.46
N PRO A 97 7.76 -28.17 12.09
CA PRO A 97 8.99 -28.66 11.46
C PRO A 97 8.64 -29.56 10.26
N PRO A 98 9.48 -29.56 9.19
CA PRO A 98 9.27 -30.45 8.05
C PRO A 98 9.31 -31.93 8.50
N GLN A 99 8.41 -32.74 7.93
CA GLN A 99 8.45 -34.20 8.08
C GLN A 99 9.41 -34.81 7.05
N GLU A 100 9.73 -36.12 7.19
CA GLU A 100 10.79 -36.77 6.43
C GLU A 100 10.69 -36.61 4.91
N ASP A 101 9.52 -36.53 4.33
CA ASP A 101 9.30 -36.41 2.88
C ASP A 101 8.70 -35.07 2.45
N GLN A 102 8.67 -34.06 3.33
CA GLN A 102 8.12 -32.74 3.04
C GLN A 102 9.22 -31.75 2.64
N THR A 103 8.91 -30.92 1.64
CA THR A 103 9.70 -29.70 1.37
C THR A 103 9.48 -28.64 2.44
N ASP A 104 10.39 -27.69 2.59
CA ASP A 104 10.26 -26.57 3.51
C ASP A 104 8.96 -25.76 3.24
N TRP A 105 8.56 -25.66 1.97
CA TRP A 105 7.30 -24.98 1.60
C TRP A 105 6.06 -25.75 2.07
N GLU A 106 6.00 -27.04 1.85
CA GLU A 106 4.88 -27.91 2.29
C GLU A 106 4.74 -27.89 3.81
N ALA A 107 5.84 -28.00 4.53
CA ALA A 107 5.83 -27.90 6.00
C ALA A 107 5.34 -26.51 6.46
N TYR A 108 5.84 -25.45 5.82
CA TYR A 108 5.41 -24.08 6.13
C TYR A 108 3.94 -23.85 5.82
N ALA A 109 3.43 -24.38 4.71
CA ALA A 109 2.04 -24.28 4.28
C ALA A 109 1.11 -25.33 4.93
N THR A 110 1.49 -25.87 6.07
CA THR A 110 0.64 -26.74 6.87
C THR A 110 0.03 -25.95 8.04
N TYR A 111 -1.28 -26.01 8.20
CA TYR A 111 -1.98 -25.41 9.33
C TYR A 111 -2.06 -26.38 10.51
N SER A 112 -1.94 -25.89 11.72
CA SER A 112 -2.22 -26.66 12.94
C SER A 112 -2.75 -25.72 14.01
N ASP A 113 -3.92 -26.05 14.53
CA ASP A 113 -4.51 -25.42 15.71
C ASP A 113 -4.25 -26.22 17.00
N ALA A 114 -3.76 -27.47 16.84
CA ALA A 114 -3.82 -28.50 17.87
C ALA A 114 -2.66 -28.45 18.90
N VAL A 115 -1.71 -27.50 18.81
CA VAL A 115 -0.51 -27.62 19.64
C VAL A 115 -0.18 -26.32 20.35
N PRO A 116 -0.23 -26.30 21.71
CA PRO A 116 0.62 -25.40 22.48
C PRO A 116 2.07 -25.79 22.16
N SER A 117 2.61 -25.19 21.13
CA SER A 117 3.87 -25.65 20.55
C SER A 117 5.04 -24.81 21.04
N PRO A 118 6.19 -25.42 21.32
CA PRO A 118 7.45 -24.71 21.41
C PRO A 118 7.81 -23.95 20.12
N ASN A 119 7.03 -24.13 19.05
CA ASN A 119 7.23 -23.59 17.71
C ASN A 119 6.43 -22.30 17.42
N ASN A 120 5.93 -21.61 18.46
CA ASN A 120 5.29 -20.31 18.27
C ASN A 120 6.33 -19.25 17.89
N VAL A 121 6.26 -18.80 16.64
CA VAL A 121 7.23 -17.86 16.06
C VAL A 121 6.60 -16.46 16.03
N PRO A 122 7.22 -15.45 16.68
CA PRO A 122 6.77 -14.08 16.57
C PRO A 122 7.21 -13.44 15.25
N TYR A 123 6.31 -12.66 14.64
CA TYR A 123 6.62 -11.81 13.50
C TYR A 123 6.33 -10.34 13.84
N SER A 124 6.95 -9.86 14.91
CA SER A 124 6.60 -8.65 15.64
C SER A 124 6.93 -7.34 14.93
N ARG A 125 7.66 -7.38 13.80
CA ARG A 125 8.12 -6.16 13.09
C ARG A 125 7.00 -5.35 12.43
N TYR A 126 5.82 -5.95 12.17
CA TYR A 126 4.65 -5.29 11.57
C TYR A 126 3.47 -5.28 12.52
N TRP A 127 2.48 -4.42 12.24
CA TRP A 127 1.26 -4.31 13.04
C TRP A 127 0.30 -5.49 12.88
N HIS A 128 0.29 -6.14 11.71
CA HIS A 128 -0.71 -7.14 11.33
C HIS A 128 -2.15 -6.63 11.46
N GLY A 129 -2.40 -5.36 11.10
CA GLY A 129 -3.71 -4.72 11.23
C GLY A 129 -4.83 -5.42 10.46
N TYR A 130 -4.49 -6.18 9.43
CA TYR A 130 -5.42 -7.04 8.68
C TYR A 130 -6.07 -8.12 9.55
N THR A 131 -5.44 -8.55 10.65
CA THR A 131 -5.89 -9.67 11.48
C THR A 131 -7.33 -9.51 11.94
N PHE A 132 -7.74 -8.33 12.41
CA PHE A 132 -9.11 -8.07 12.85
C PHE A 132 -10.12 -8.29 11.73
N ALA A 133 -9.90 -7.64 10.58
CA ALA A 133 -10.80 -7.75 9.44
C ALA A 133 -10.81 -9.19 8.88
N LEU A 134 -9.65 -9.84 8.82
CA LEU A 134 -9.53 -11.18 8.28
C LEU A 134 -10.24 -12.22 9.16
N ARG A 135 -10.11 -12.13 10.48
CA ARG A 135 -10.86 -13.03 11.41
C ARG A 135 -12.36 -12.88 11.25
N LEU A 136 -12.87 -11.64 11.19
CA LEU A 136 -14.30 -11.40 10.95
C LEU A 136 -14.77 -11.97 9.60
N LEU A 137 -13.99 -11.75 8.56
CA LEU A 137 -14.34 -12.21 7.21
C LEU A 137 -14.25 -13.73 7.09
N LEU A 138 -13.27 -14.37 7.72
CA LEU A 138 -13.17 -15.84 7.77
C LEU A 138 -14.28 -16.50 8.60
N CYS A 139 -14.97 -15.79 9.49
CA CYS A 139 -16.18 -16.30 10.12
C CYS A 139 -17.34 -16.52 9.12
N LEU A 140 -17.32 -15.79 7.99
CA LEU A 140 -18.44 -15.74 7.04
C LEU A 140 -18.09 -16.27 5.65
N PHE A 141 -16.83 -16.21 5.26
CA PHE A 141 -16.38 -16.45 3.89
C PHE A 141 -15.21 -17.42 3.84
N THR A 142 -15.22 -18.31 2.87
CA THR A 142 -14.03 -19.07 2.48
C THR A 142 -12.98 -18.14 1.88
N PHE A 143 -11.73 -18.60 1.78
CA PHE A 143 -10.64 -17.82 1.21
C PHE A 143 -10.92 -17.36 -0.23
N THR A 144 -11.47 -18.25 -1.07
CA THR A 144 -11.83 -17.90 -2.45
C THR A 144 -12.90 -16.81 -2.51
N ASN A 145 -13.94 -16.91 -1.65
CA ASN A 145 -14.97 -15.86 -1.57
C ASN A 145 -14.38 -14.52 -1.10
N LEU A 146 -13.43 -14.57 -0.16
CA LEU A 146 -12.72 -13.38 0.30
C LEU A 146 -11.90 -12.73 -0.82
N GLN A 147 -11.19 -13.51 -1.62
CA GLN A 147 -10.47 -13.01 -2.80
C GLN A 147 -11.42 -12.33 -3.80
N MET A 148 -12.57 -12.94 -4.08
CA MET A 148 -13.59 -12.34 -4.95
C MET A 148 -14.17 -11.05 -4.36
N LEU A 149 -14.42 -10.99 -3.05
CA LEU A 149 -14.88 -9.79 -2.37
C LEU A 149 -13.86 -8.64 -2.47
N LEU A 150 -12.57 -8.93 -2.27
CA LEU A 150 -11.50 -7.96 -2.39
C LEU A 150 -11.35 -7.44 -3.84
N LEU A 151 -11.40 -8.33 -4.81
CA LEU A 151 -11.35 -7.98 -6.24
C LEU A 151 -12.55 -7.10 -6.62
N PHE A 152 -13.75 -7.45 -6.17
CA PHE A 152 -14.96 -6.64 -6.38
C PHE A 152 -14.84 -5.26 -5.72
N ALA A 153 -14.45 -5.21 -4.44
CA ALA A 153 -14.28 -3.96 -3.71
C ALA A 153 -13.26 -3.02 -4.37
N GLN A 154 -12.12 -3.58 -4.81
CA GLN A 154 -11.09 -2.83 -5.52
C GLN A 154 -11.59 -2.29 -6.86
N THR A 155 -12.27 -3.13 -7.65
CA THR A 155 -12.81 -2.74 -8.95
C THR A 155 -13.89 -1.66 -8.80
N ALA A 156 -14.80 -1.84 -7.85
CA ALA A 156 -15.83 -0.85 -7.54
C ALA A 156 -15.23 0.50 -7.11
N LEU A 157 -14.21 0.48 -6.26
CA LEU A 157 -13.53 1.67 -5.78
C LEU A 157 -12.72 2.36 -6.89
N LEU A 158 -12.10 1.58 -7.78
CA LEU A 158 -11.42 2.08 -8.97
C LEU A 158 -12.39 2.81 -9.91
N LEU A 159 -13.50 2.19 -10.24
CA LEU A 159 -14.55 2.79 -11.08
C LEU A 159 -15.13 4.05 -10.43
N TRP A 160 -15.37 4.00 -9.12
CA TRP A 160 -15.83 5.15 -8.37
C TRP A 160 -14.83 6.30 -8.40
N THR A 161 -13.53 6.02 -8.23
CA THR A 161 -12.47 7.03 -8.35
C THR A 161 -12.48 7.69 -9.73
N VAL A 162 -12.58 6.90 -10.79
CA VAL A 162 -12.67 7.41 -12.18
C VAL A 162 -13.92 8.27 -12.37
N LEU A 163 -15.08 7.85 -11.86
CA LEU A 163 -16.30 8.63 -11.91
C LEU A 163 -16.13 9.99 -11.19
N LEU A 164 -15.50 9.98 -10.02
CA LEU A 164 -15.20 11.23 -9.31
C LEU A 164 -14.20 12.11 -10.06
N MET A 165 -13.21 11.54 -10.73
CA MET A 165 -12.32 12.31 -11.62
C MET A 165 -13.10 12.99 -12.74
N VAL A 166 -14.06 12.30 -13.38
CA VAL A 166 -14.97 12.89 -14.37
C VAL A 166 -15.77 14.04 -13.78
N ARG A 167 -16.43 13.83 -12.62
CA ARG A 167 -17.23 14.84 -11.92
C ARG A 167 -16.43 16.07 -11.51
N ARG A 168 -15.13 15.91 -11.25
CA ARG A 168 -14.22 17.02 -10.92
C ARG A 168 -13.54 17.64 -12.14
N GLY A 169 -13.91 17.19 -13.36
CA GLY A 169 -13.36 17.70 -14.61
C GLY A 169 -11.89 17.34 -14.82
N LEU A 170 -11.45 16.17 -14.29
CA LEU A 170 -10.09 15.65 -14.42
C LEU A 170 -9.98 14.56 -15.50
N GLN A 171 -10.89 14.56 -16.49
CA GLN A 171 -10.95 13.53 -17.55
C GLN A 171 -9.63 13.35 -18.29
N GLN A 172 -8.86 14.44 -18.45
CA GLN A 172 -7.57 14.41 -19.12
C GLN A 172 -6.50 13.58 -18.37
N LEU A 173 -6.70 13.31 -17.09
CA LEU A 173 -5.78 12.49 -16.29
C LEU A 173 -6.17 11.02 -16.26
N ILE A 174 -7.37 10.66 -16.73
CA ILE A 174 -7.84 9.27 -16.69
C ILE A 174 -6.90 8.31 -17.43
N PRO A 175 -6.40 8.62 -18.64
CA PRO A 175 -5.45 7.72 -19.31
C PRO A 175 -4.17 7.50 -18.50
N ALA A 176 -3.61 8.57 -17.93
CA ALA A 176 -2.41 8.49 -17.10
C ALA A 176 -2.66 7.65 -15.83
N PHE A 177 -3.79 7.88 -15.16
CA PHE A 177 -4.22 7.12 -13.98
C PHE A 177 -4.43 5.64 -14.32
N ALA A 178 -5.21 5.35 -15.37
CA ALA A 178 -5.58 4.00 -15.76
C ALA A 178 -4.35 3.15 -16.14
N VAL A 179 -3.43 3.72 -16.92
CA VAL A 179 -2.20 3.00 -17.32
C VAL A 179 -1.28 2.77 -16.13
N SER A 180 -1.13 3.76 -15.25
CA SER A 180 -0.29 3.58 -14.06
C SER A 180 -0.89 2.56 -13.10
N TRP A 181 -2.22 2.49 -13.00
CA TRP A 181 -2.93 1.46 -12.25
C TRP A 181 -2.82 0.09 -12.91
N PHE A 182 -2.92 0.02 -14.23
CA PHE A 182 -2.73 -1.21 -15.00
C PHE A 182 -1.34 -1.83 -14.76
N PHE A 183 -0.29 -1.03 -14.73
CA PHE A 183 1.06 -1.52 -14.44
C PHE A 183 1.23 -2.07 -13.02
N MET A 184 0.32 -1.79 -12.10
CA MET A 184 0.31 -2.41 -10.77
C MET A 184 -0.24 -3.84 -10.79
N SER A 185 -0.70 -4.36 -11.94
CA SER A 185 -1.35 -5.68 -12.06
C SER A 185 -2.62 -5.79 -11.22
N PRO A 186 -3.74 -5.15 -11.62
CA PRO A 186 -4.99 -5.12 -10.85
C PRO A 186 -5.51 -6.48 -10.37
N PRO A 187 -5.42 -7.59 -11.16
CA PRO A 187 -5.80 -8.90 -10.66
C PRO A 187 -4.98 -9.33 -9.42
N ALA A 188 -3.66 -9.13 -9.45
CA ALA A 188 -2.81 -9.45 -8.30
C ALA A 188 -3.16 -8.59 -7.07
N LEU A 189 -3.50 -7.31 -7.27
CA LEU A 189 -3.90 -6.43 -6.18
C LEU A 189 -5.20 -6.87 -5.49
N GLY A 190 -6.19 -7.35 -6.27
CA GLY A 190 -7.49 -7.76 -5.76
C GLY A 190 -7.52 -9.18 -5.20
N LEU A 191 -6.77 -10.10 -5.80
CA LEU A 191 -6.78 -11.51 -5.41
C LEU A 191 -5.84 -11.83 -4.25
N PHE A 192 -4.97 -10.89 -3.84
CA PHE A 192 -3.91 -11.19 -2.90
C PHE A 192 -3.98 -10.36 -1.62
N LEU A 193 -4.04 -11.05 -0.46
CA LEU A 193 -4.22 -10.43 0.86
C LEU A 193 -3.16 -9.38 1.20
N GLN A 194 -1.91 -9.60 0.80
CA GLN A 194 -0.79 -8.71 1.09
C GLN A 194 -0.89 -7.38 0.33
N TYR A 195 -1.42 -7.40 -0.92
CA TYR A 195 -1.44 -6.22 -1.79
C TYR A 195 -2.73 -5.41 -1.66
N ALA A 196 -3.83 -6.07 -1.30
CA ALA A 196 -5.15 -5.46 -1.21
C ALA A 196 -5.20 -4.24 -0.26
N PRO A 197 -4.62 -4.24 0.94
CA PRO A 197 -4.74 -3.11 1.87
C PRO A 197 -4.21 -1.81 1.30
N VAL A 198 -3.00 -1.79 0.74
CA VAL A 198 -2.40 -0.56 0.19
C VAL A 198 -3.20 -0.03 -0.99
N SER A 199 -3.61 -0.92 -1.91
CA SER A 199 -4.38 -0.54 -3.09
C SER A 199 -5.75 0.02 -2.73
N LEU A 200 -6.46 -0.59 -1.77
CA LEU A 200 -7.75 -0.11 -1.27
C LEU A 200 -7.61 1.24 -0.55
N ILE A 201 -6.60 1.40 0.31
CA ILE A 201 -6.34 2.67 1.00
C ILE A 201 -6.00 3.77 0.00
N ALA A 202 -5.18 3.50 -1.02
CA ALA A 202 -4.84 4.47 -2.05
C ALA A 202 -6.07 4.94 -2.85
N LEU A 203 -6.92 4.00 -3.29
CA LEU A 203 -8.17 4.32 -4.00
C LEU A 203 -9.17 5.05 -3.10
N LEU A 204 -9.31 4.63 -1.85
CA LEU A 204 -10.17 5.30 -0.87
C LEU A 204 -9.68 6.73 -0.61
N ALA A 205 -8.38 6.93 -0.44
CA ALA A 205 -7.78 8.25 -0.27
C ALA A 205 -8.04 9.17 -1.48
N CYS A 206 -7.85 8.65 -2.71
CA CYS A 206 -8.20 9.36 -3.93
C CYS A 206 -9.68 9.73 -3.97
N SER A 207 -10.56 8.78 -3.67
CA SER A 207 -12.02 8.99 -3.68
C SER A 207 -12.47 10.00 -2.64
N LEU A 208 -11.98 9.90 -1.40
CA LEU A 208 -12.29 10.85 -0.32
C LEU A 208 -11.76 12.25 -0.65
N LEU A 209 -10.56 12.36 -1.17
CA LEU A 209 -10.01 13.65 -1.61
C LEU A 209 -10.87 14.26 -2.71
N LEU A 210 -11.19 13.50 -3.75
CA LEU A 210 -12.03 13.99 -4.85
C LEU A 210 -13.44 14.38 -4.39
N ALA A 211 -14.06 13.58 -3.52
CA ALA A 211 -15.41 13.84 -3.04
C ALA A 211 -15.47 14.96 -2.01
N LEU A 212 -14.57 14.98 -1.03
CA LEU A 212 -14.71 15.71 0.23
C LEU A 212 -13.62 16.77 0.46
N LYS A 213 -12.75 17.10 -0.53
CA LYS A 213 -11.65 18.05 -0.35
C LYS A 213 -12.03 19.33 0.42
N PRO A 214 -13.14 20.04 0.10
CA PRO A 214 -13.50 21.25 0.84
C PRO A 214 -13.85 21.00 2.31
N ALA A 215 -14.46 19.84 2.61
CA ALA A 215 -14.78 19.44 3.98
C ALA A 215 -13.51 19.06 4.74
N LEU A 216 -12.61 18.26 4.13
CA LEU A 216 -11.32 17.88 4.70
C LEU A 216 -10.45 19.09 5.02
N SER A 217 -10.35 20.04 4.07
CA SER A 217 -9.58 21.28 4.26
C SER A 217 -10.11 22.14 5.40
N ARG A 218 -11.45 22.13 5.62
CA ARG A 218 -12.08 22.92 6.68
C ARG A 218 -12.08 22.24 8.04
N SER A 219 -12.20 20.91 8.08
CA SER A 219 -12.33 20.14 9.32
C SER A 219 -10.97 19.85 9.98
N VAL A 220 -10.17 19.00 9.38
CA VAL A 220 -8.90 18.53 9.93
C VAL A 220 -7.67 19.15 9.23
N GLY A 221 -7.81 19.55 7.97
CA GLY A 221 -6.74 20.01 7.10
C GLY A 221 -6.14 18.87 6.27
N LEU A 222 -5.66 19.20 5.06
CA LEU A 222 -5.10 18.21 4.13
C LEU A 222 -3.84 17.52 4.67
N PRO A 223 -2.90 18.20 5.35
CA PRO A 223 -1.75 17.51 5.93
C PRO A 223 -2.13 16.41 6.94
N VAL A 224 -3.16 16.65 7.77
CA VAL A 224 -3.67 15.63 8.72
C VAL A 224 -4.37 14.49 7.98
N PHE A 225 -5.12 14.79 6.92
CA PHE A 225 -5.70 13.74 6.06
C PHE A 225 -4.59 12.83 5.49
N PHE A 226 -3.50 13.40 4.98
CA PHE A 226 -2.36 12.61 4.50
C PHE A 226 -1.64 11.87 5.64
N ALA A 227 -1.58 12.44 6.85
CA ALA A 227 -1.05 11.73 8.02
C ALA A 227 -1.90 10.51 8.38
N LEU A 228 -3.23 10.61 8.32
CA LEU A 228 -4.12 9.46 8.50
C LEU A 228 -3.90 8.39 7.43
N ILE A 229 -3.68 8.76 6.17
CA ILE A 229 -3.34 7.80 5.11
C ILE A 229 -2.04 7.06 5.46
N GLY A 230 -0.98 7.78 5.82
CA GLY A 230 0.30 7.17 6.21
C GLY A 230 0.17 6.25 7.42
N LEU A 231 -0.61 6.67 8.42
CA LEU A 231 -0.93 5.89 9.62
C LEU A 231 -1.61 4.56 9.27
N PHE A 232 -2.70 4.60 8.50
CA PHE A 232 -3.45 3.39 8.15
C PHE A 232 -2.66 2.48 7.21
N VAL A 233 -1.91 3.03 6.27
CA VAL A 233 -1.04 2.21 5.41
C VAL A 233 -0.01 1.47 6.25
N ASN A 234 0.67 2.14 7.19
CA ASN A 234 1.62 1.47 8.07
C ASN A 234 0.97 0.37 8.91
N TYR A 235 -0.26 0.60 9.38
CA TYR A 235 -0.99 -0.36 10.20
C TYR A 235 -1.39 -1.63 9.44
N PHE A 236 -1.79 -1.51 8.18
CA PHE A 236 -2.31 -2.63 7.38
C PHE A 236 -1.27 -3.27 6.46
N ASP A 237 -0.18 -2.58 6.10
CA ASP A 237 0.81 -3.02 5.12
C ASP A 237 1.98 -3.79 5.75
N LEU A 238 2.48 -4.76 5.03
CA LEU A 238 3.70 -5.50 5.34
C LEU A 238 4.93 -4.94 4.58
N LEU A 239 4.99 -3.62 4.39
CA LEU A 239 6.05 -2.91 3.66
C LEU A 239 6.09 -3.28 2.17
N THR A 240 4.93 -3.35 1.52
CA THR A 240 4.84 -3.75 0.11
C THR A 240 5.16 -2.59 -0.84
N PHE A 241 4.20 -1.68 -1.04
CA PHE A 241 4.31 -0.51 -1.91
C PHE A 241 3.59 0.73 -1.34
N PRO A 242 3.91 1.14 -0.09
CA PRO A 242 3.13 2.12 0.66
C PRO A 242 3.08 3.50 0.00
N VAL A 243 4.10 3.88 -0.80
CA VAL A 243 4.22 5.24 -1.39
C VAL A 243 3.15 5.52 -2.45
N VAL A 244 2.51 4.49 -3.00
CA VAL A 244 1.35 4.66 -3.90
C VAL A 244 0.23 5.43 -3.20
N SER A 245 0.02 5.18 -1.91
CA SER A 245 -1.00 5.87 -1.10
C SER A 245 -0.70 7.36 -0.85
N LEU A 246 0.54 7.78 -1.01
CA LEU A 246 0.95 9.18 -1.04
C LEU A 246 0.82 9.74 -2.47
N SER A 247 1.45 9.07 -3.43
CA SER A 247 1.66 9.62 -4.78
C SER A 247 0.36 9.85 -5.53
N PHE A 248 -0.55 8.87 -5.54
CA PHE A 248 -1.79 8.96 -6.30
C PHE A 248 -2.72 10.09 -5.81
N PRO A 249 -3.08 10.20 -4.52
CA PRO A 249 -3.90 11.31 -4.04
C PRO A 249 -3.17 12.67 -4.13
N LEU A 250 -1.84 12.72 -3.99
CA LEU A 250 -1.08 13.97 -4.13
C LEU A 250 -1.12 14.51 -5.57
N ILE A 251 -1.02 13.64 -6.58
CA ILE A 251 -1.18 14.03 -8.00
C ILE A 251 -2.58 14.60 -8.24
N LEU A 252 -3.62 13.96 -7.71
CA LEU A 252 -4.99 14.45 -7.83
C LEU A 252 -5.20 15.76 -7.08
N LEU A 253 -4.57 15.96 -5.92
CA LEU A 253 -4.59 17.23 -5.19
C LEU A 253 -3.98 18.34 -6.04
N ILE A 254 -2.77 18.15 -6.56
CA ILE A 254 -2.09 19.11 -7.43
C ILE A 254 -2.99 19.46 -8.63
N ALA A 255 -3.57 18.44 -9.27
CA ALA A 255 -4.45 18.62 -10.41
C ALA A 255 -5.73 19.41 -10.09
N LEU A 256 -6.32 19.21 -8.90
CA LEU A 256 -7.46 20.02 -8.43
C LEU A 256 -7.06 21.47 -8.18
N GLU A 257 -5.88 21.69 -7.60
CA GLU A 257 -5.42 23.03 -7.25
C GLU A 257 -4.94 23.83 -8.45
N THR A 258 -4.48 23.20 -9.54
CA THR A 258 -4.20 23.93 -10.79
C THR A 258 -5.44 24.60 -11.40
N LYS A 259 -6.66 24.20 -10.99
CA LYS A 259 -7.92 24.83 -11.40
C LYS A 259 -8.33 25.99 -10.50
N THR A 260 -7.64 26.24 -9.41
CA THR A 260 -7.90 27.32 -8.48
C THR A 260 -6.95 28.49 -8.71
N THR A 261 -7.14 29.56 -7.94
CA THR A 261 -6.27 30.76 -7.98
C THR A 261 -5.08 30.66 -7.04
N ILE A 262 -4.82 29.48 -6.44
CA ILE A 262 -3.69 29.30 -5.53
C ILE A 262 -2.37 29.58 -6.23
N SER A 263 -1.48 30.34 -5.59
CA SER A 263 -0.16 30.61 -6.12
C SER A 263 0.74 29.36 -6.10
N PHE A 264 1.80 29.35 -6.92
CA PHE A 264 2.79 28.27 -6.91
C PHE A 264 3.35 28.01 -5.49
N GLY A 265 3.77 29.07 -4.79
CA GLY A 265 4.30 28.93 -3.41
C GLY A 265 3.27 28.42 -2.41
N GLY A 266 2.00 28.82 -2.55
CA GLY A 266 0.90 28.29 -1.72
C GLY A 266 0.69 26.81 -1.94
N LEU A 267 0.61 26.37 -3.19
CA LEU A 267 0.44 24.96 -3.55
C LEU A 267 1.67 24.12 -3.17
N MET A 268 2.87 24.64 -3.39
CA MET A 268 4.11 23.97 -2.98
C MET A 268 4.11 23.70 -1.46
N ARG A 269 3.79 24.73 -0.66
CA ARG A 269 3.69 24.58 0.80
C ARG A 269 2.66 23.53 1.20
N GLU A 270 1.47 23.55 0.59
CA GLU A 270 0.41 22.57 0.90
C GLU A 270 0.85 21.15 0.52
N ALA A 271 1.41 20.95 -0.67
CA ALA A 271 1.89 19.67 -1.14
C ALA A 271 3.03 19.11 -0.25
N LEU A 272 4.00 19.95 0.12
CA LEU A 272 5.07 19.56 1.03
C LEU A 272 4.54 19.19 2.42
N LEU A 273 3.59 19.95 2.97
CA LEU A 273 2.96 19.62 4.25
C LEU A 273 2.16 18.31 4.18
N CYS A 274 1.54 17.99 3.04
CA CYS A 274 0.90 16.69 2.82
C CYS A 274 1.92 15.54 2.78
N CYS A 275 3.06 15.73 2.10
CA CYS A 275 4.14 14.74 2.11
C CYS A 275 4.68 14.50 3.53
N VAL A 276 4.96 15.58 4.26
CA VAL A 276 5.43 15.51 5.65
C VAL A 276 4.37 14.87 6.54
N GLY A 277 3.10 15.23 6.36
CA GLY A 277 1.99 14.61 7.09
C GLY A 277 1.96 13.10 6.89
N TRP A 278 1.98 12.63 5.65
CA TRP A 278 2.00 11.19 5.33
C TRP A 278 3.21 10.51 5.97
N ALA A 279 4.41 11.08 5.81
CA ALA A 279 5.64 10.52 6.38
C ALA A 279 5.61 10.44 7.90
N LEU A 280 5.11 11.49 8.58
CA LEU A 280 4.98 11.49 10.03
C LEU A 280 3.93 10.46 10.50
N GLY A 281 2.76 10.39 9.84
CA GLY A 281 1.75 9.38 10.18
C GLY A 281 2.30 7.96 10.05
N TYR A 282 3.02 7.69 8.98
CA TYR A 282 3.67 6.40 8.71
C TYR A 282 4.76 6.10 9.76
N ALA A 283 5.68 7.03 10.02
CA ALA A 283 6.80 6.85 10.93
C ALA A 283 6.34 6.75 12.41
N CYS A 284 5.37 7.56 12.83
CA CYS A 284 4.85 7.50 14.20
C CYS A 284 4.19 6.16 14.52
N MET A 285 3.48 5.56 13.55
CA MET A 285 2.93 4.21 13.73
C MET A 285 4.03 3.14 13.84
N TRP A 286 5.12 3.25 13.09
CA TRP A 286 6.29 2.39 13.26
C TRP A 286 6.89 2.55 14.66
N MET A 287 7.14 3.77 15.11
CA MET A 287 7.70 4.04 16.44
C MET A 287 6.80 3.49 17.55
N LEU A 288 5.49 3.66 17.43
CA LEU A 288 4.53 3.10 18.38
C LEU A 288 4.60 1.57 18.41
N LYS A 289 4.66 0.94 17.25
CA LYS A 289 4.82 -0.53 17.14
C LYS A 289 6.08 -1.02 17.85
N TRP A 290 7.21 -0.35 17.63
CA TRP A 290 8.47 -0.73 18.27
C TRP A 290 8.44 -0.52 19.78
N GLY A 291 7.81 0.57 20.24
CA GLY A 291 7.57 0.79 21.67
C GLY A 291 6.73 -0.32 22.31
N LEU A 292 5.66 -0.77 21.62
CA LEU A 292 4.85 -1.89 22.09
C LEU A 292 5.61 -3.23 22.05
N ASN A 293 6.44 -3.46 21.03
CA ASN A 293 7.30 -4.64 20.98
C ASN A 293 8.26 -4.69 22.17
N PHE A 294 8.85 -3.55 22.55
CA PHE A 294 9.69 -3.47 23.74
C PHE A 294 8.92 -3.81 25.02
N LEU A 295 7.71 -3.29 25.17
CA LEU A 295 6.88 -3.56 26.34
C LEU A 295 6.40 -5.01 26.43
N VAL A 296 6.18 -5.67 25.29
CA VAL A 296 5.60 -7.03 25.22
C VAL A 296 6.69 -8.12 25.15
N LEU A 297 7.78 -7.87 24.41
CA LEU A 297 8.84 -8.84 24.12
C LEU A 297 10.17 -8.49 24.78
N GLY A 298 10.29 -7.34 25.45
CA GLY A 298 11.53 -6.90 26.09
C GLY A 298 12.59 -6.45 25.07
N GLN A 299 13.87 -6.55 25.49
CA GLN A 299 15.01 -6.08 24.68
C GLN A 299 15.18 -6.84 23.36
N ASP A 300 14.83 -8.13 23.31
CA ASP A 300 14.90 -8.95 22.08
C ASP A 300 14.02 -8.37 20.96
N GLY A 301 12.90 -7.76 21.31
CA GLY A 301 12.02 -7.08 20.36
C GLY A 301 12.68 -5.87 19.70
N ILE A 302 13.51 -5.10 20.42
CA ILE A 302 14.24 -3.94 19.86
C ILE A 302 15.43 -4.38 19.00
N ALA A 303 16.20 -5.37 19.47
CA ALA A 303 17.34 -5.90 18.72
C ALA A 303 16.90 -6.40 17.36
N ALA A 304 15.83 -7.21 17.30
CA ALA A 304 15.26 -7.72 16.06
C ALA A 304 14.79 -6.61 15.11
N VAL A 305 14.29 -5.47 15.64
CA VAL A 305 13.92 -4.30 14.81
C VAL A 305 15.17 -3.59 14.29
N GLY A 306 16.20 -3.37 15.12
CA GLY A 306 17.46 -2.74 14.73
C GLY A 306 18.17 -3.49 13.61
N ASP A 307 18.26 -4.81 13.72
CA ASP A 307 18.84 -5.69 12.70
C ASP A 307 18.08 -5.60 11.38
N GLN A 308 16.74 -5.58 11.43
CA GLN A 308 15.92 -5.46 10.22
C GLN A 308 16.02 -4.09 9.56
N ILE A 309 16.16 -3.01 10.30
CA ILE A 309 16.38 -1.67 9.74
C ILE A 309 17.73 -1.62 9.03
N SER A 310 18.81 -2.06 9.70
CA SER A 310 20.15 -2.07 9.14
C SER A 310 20.22 -2.92 7.87
N LEU A 311 19.60 -4.11 7.88
CA LEU A 311 19.50 -4.98 6.72
C LEU A 311 18.79 -4.29 5.54
N ARG A 312 17.67 -3.62 5.76
CA ARG A 312 16.87 -3.01 4.69
C ARG A 312 17.47 -1.75 4.10
N LEU A 313 18.18 -0.98 4.91
CA LEU A 313 18.92 0.20 4.48
C LEU A 313 20.29 -0.13 3.85
N SER A 314 20.76 -1.37 4.02
CA SER A 314 22.01 -1.82 3.39
C SER A 314 21.87 -1.82 1.86
N ALA A 315 23.00 -1.81 1.17
CA ALA A 315 23.04 -1.79 -0.30
C ALA A 315 22.83 -3.17 -0.94
N GLY A 316 22.09 -4.10 -0.28
CA GLY A 316 21.72 -5.39 -0.84
C GLY A 316 22.89 -6.22 -1.36
N GLY A 317 23.73 -6.73 -0.47
CA GLY A 317 24.89 -7.57 -0.83
C GLY A 317 25.92 -6.87 -1.74
N GLU A 318 27.11 -7.36 -1.81
CA GLU A 318 28.23 -6.75 -2.54
C GLU A 318 28.07 -6.67 -4.08
N SER A 319 26.98 -7.19 -4.65
CA SER A 319 26.87 -7.41 -6.11
C SER A 319 26.03 -6.39 -6.88
N HIS A 320 25.27 -5.48 -6.22
CA HIS A 320 24.36 -4.59 -6.96
C HIS A 320 24.36 -3.16 -6.43
N SER A 321 24.52 -2.20 -7.33
CA SER A 321 24.35 -0.78 -6.99
C SER A 321 22.87 -0.47 -6.73
N ARG A 322 22.60 0.58 -5.91
CA ARG A 322 21.22 1.07 -5.68
C ARG A 322 20.52 1.46 -6.99
N LEU A 323 21.29 1.95 -7.96
CA LEU A 323 20.76 2.30 -9.29
C LEU A 323 20.35 1.04 -10.07
N ASP A 324 21.16 -0.04 -10.01
CA ASP A 324 20.79 -1.31 -10.65
C ASP A 324 19.50 -1.88 -10.08
N ILE A 325 19.31 -1.76 -8.76
CA ILE A 325 18.09 -2.20 -8.09
C ILE A 325 16.88 -1.37 -8.56
N LEU A 326 17.02 -0.04 -8.65
CA LEU A 326 15.99 0.82 -9.21
C LEU A 326 15.65 0.43 -10.66
N LEU A 327 16.67 0.21 -11.50
CA LEU A 327 16.48 -0.20 -12.89
C LEU A 327 15.82 -1.58 -13.00
N ARG A 328 16.14 -2.54 -12.11
CA ARG A 328 15.45 -3.84 -12.05
C ARG A 328 13.96 -3.67 -11.74
N ASN A 329 13.61 -2.82 -10.79
CA ASN A 329 12.21 -2.53 -10.49
C ASN A 329 11.48 -1.90 -11.69
N ILE A 330 12.12 -1.00 -12.44
CA ILE A 330 11.56 -0.43 -13.67
C ILE A 330 11.38 -1.51 -14.74
N ARG A 331 12.32 -2.45 -14.87
CA ARG A 331 12.28 -3.52 -15.87
C ARG A 331 11.06 -4.43 -15.72
N ILE A 332 10.50 -4.60 -14.52
CA ILE A 332 9.28 -5.39 -14.33
C ILE A 332 8.16 -4.96 -15.29
N VAL A 333 8.04 -3.65 -15.56
CA VAL A 333 7.03 -3.08 -16.47
C VAL A 333 7.58 -2.68 -17.84
N THR A 334 8.86 -2.89 -18.12
CA THR A 334 9.47 -2.52 -19.39
C THR A 334 10.07 -3.69 -20.16
N ASP A 335 10.29 -4.86 -19.55
CA ASP A 335 10.93 -5.98 -20.23
C ASP A 335 9.99 -6.76 -21.15
N LYS A 336 8.69 -6.73 -20.91
CA LYS A 336 7.72 -7.42 -21.76
C LYS A 336 7.27 -6.56 -22.92
N THR A 337 7.27 -7.13 -24.13
CA THR A 337 6.85 -6.45 -25.36
C THR A 337 5.46 -5.83 -25.23
N ALA A 338 4.50 -6.56 -24.62
CA ALA A 338 3.15 -6.04 -24.39
C ALA A 338 3.16 -4.73 -23.56
N TYR A 339 3.94 -4.68 -22.48
CA TYR A 339 4.06 -3.46 -21.66
C TYR A 339 4.76 -2.33 -22.42
N ARG A 340 5.79 -2.63 -23.22
CA ARG A 340 6.46 -1.63 -24.08
C ARG A 340 5.50 -1.03 -25.10
N VAL A 341 4.69 -1.84 -25.75
CA VAL A 341 3.68 -1.38 -26.70
C VAL A 341 2.66 -0.46 -26.02
N ILE A 342 2.14 -0.86 -24.84
CA ILE A 342 1.21 -0.03 -24.07
C ILE A 342 1.86 1.28 -23.67
N LEU A 343 3.11 1.24 -23.17
CA LEU A 343 3.86 2.42 -22.78
C LEU A 343 4.06 3.38 -23.95
N LEU A 344 4.48 2.88 -25.09
CA LEU A 344 4.67 3.67 -26.31
C LEU A 344 3.35 4.27 -26.81
N ALA A 345 2.27 3.50 -26.81
CA ALA A 345 0.94 3.97 -27.20
C ALA A 345 0.45 5.10 -26.29
N VAL A 346 0.66 4.96 -24.98
CA VAL A 346 0.31 6.02 -24.01
C VAL A 346 1.15 7.25 -24.20
N LEU A 347 2.46 7.11 -24.36
CA LEU A 347 3.36 8.25 -24.61
C LEU A 347 2.98 8.98 -25.92
N ALA A 348 2.66 8.22 -26.99
CA ALA A 348 2.19 8.79 -28.25
C ALA A 348 0.85 9.53 -28.07
N LEU A 349 -0.10 8.96 -27.33
CA LEU A 349 -1.38 9.60 -27.02
C LEU A 349 -1.18 10.88 -26.21
N LEU A 350 -0.37 10.84 -25.17
CA LEU A 350 -0.08 12.01 -24.32
C LEU A 350 0.61 13.12 -25.13
N LEU A 351 1.56 12.75 -25.99
CA LEU A 351 2.23 13.70 -26.90
C LEU A 351 1.22 14.31 -27.90
N ALA A 352 0.37 13.48 -28.51
CA ALA A 352 -0.67 13.97 -29.43
C ALA A 352 -1.65 14.92 -28.73
N LEU A 353 -2.08 14.59 -27.50
CA LEU A 353 -2.92 15.48 -26.68
C LEU A 353 -2.21 16.77 -26.32
N PHE A 354 -0.93 16.74 -25.98
CA PHE A 354 -0.14 17.92 -25.69
C PHE A 354 0.01 18.82 -26.92
N ILE A 355 0.38 18.26 -28.09
CA ILE A 355 0.50 18.99 -29.36
C ILE A 355 -0.84 19.61 -29.77
N ARG A 356 -1.95 18.85 -29.67
CA ARG A 356 -3.30 19.32 -30.01
C ARG A 356 -3.74 20.50 -29.13
N ARG A 357 -3.40 20.47 -27.85
CA ARG A 357 -3.79 21.50 -26.88
C ARG A 357 -2.98 22.80 -27.02
N ARG A 358 -1.76 22.72 -27.52
CA ARG A 358 -0.83 23.86 -27.73
C ARG A 358 -0.91 24.88 -26.58
N PRO A 359 -0.31 24.59 -25.41
CA PRO A 359 -0.43 25.48 -24.25
C PRO A 359 0.12 26.87 -24.60
N ARG A 360 -0.73 27.89 -24.53
CA ARG A 360 -0.30 29.27 -24.75
C ARG A 360 0.47 29.86 -23.57
N ARG A 361 0.25 29.27 -22.39
CA ARG A 361 0.94 29.62 -21.15
C ARG A 361 1.27 28.35 -20.40
N PHE A 362 2.49 28.29 -19.91
CA PHE A 362 2.99 27.20 -19.06
C PHE A 362 2.49 27.42 -17.63
N ASP A 363 1.82 26.44 -17.06
CA ASP A 363 1.46 26.47 -15.64
C ASP A 363 2.59 25.83 -14.80
N GLY A 364 3.43 26.67 -14.20
CA GLY A 364 4.56 26.23 -13.39
C GLY A 364 4.14 25.34 -12.20
N ARG A 365 2.86 25.38 -11.77
CA ARG A 365 2.34 24.52 -10.69
C ARG A 365 2.39 23.03 -11.05
N ALA A 366 2.38 22.70 -12.34
CA ALA A 366 2.58 21.31 -12.80
C ALA A 366 3.96 20.74 -12.43
N LEU A 367 4.97 21.58 -12.19
CA LEU A 367 6.29 21.13 -11.72
C LEU A 367 6.23 20.49 -10.32
N LEU A 368 5.19 20.75 -9.55
CA LEU A 368 4.99 20.09 -8.25
C LEU A 368 4.73 18.59 -8.37
N LEU A 369 4.44 18.08 -9.57
CA LEU A 369 4.44 16.63 -9.87
C LEU A 369 5.82 15.98 -9.65
N LEU A 370 6.89 16.75 -9.54
CA LEU A 370 8.20 16.24 -9.13
C LEU A 370 8.16 15.63 -7.72
N LEU A 371 7.29 16.09 -6.82
CA LEU A 371 7.15 15.51 -5.48
C LEU A 371 6.66 14.06 -5.53
N PRO A 372 5.49 13.75 -6.12
CA PRO A 372 5.03 12.35 -6.24
C PRO A 372 5.83 11.52 -7.25
N LEU A 373 6.64 12.14 -8.13
CA LEU A 373 7.58 11.44 -8.98
C LEU A 373 8.82 10.98 -8.20
N LEU A 374 9.40 11.86 -7.40
CA LEU A 374 10.64 11.57 -6.68
C LEU A 374 10.42 10.71 -5.43
N ALA A 375 9.28 10.85 -4.75
CA ALA A 375 9.01 10.11 -3.52
C ALA A 375 9.18 8.59 -3.67
N PRO A 376 8.60 7.89 -4.66
CA PRO A 376 8.80 6.45 -4.84
C PRO A 376 10.22 6.09 -5.30
N VAL A 377 10.89 6.95 -6.04
CA VAL A 377 12.30 6.75 -6.43
C VAL A 377 13.20 6.79 -5.20
N LEU A 378 13.05 7.83 -4.36
CA LEU A 378 13.79 7.97 -3.12
C LEU A 378 13.50 6.81 -2.15
N TRP A 379 12.24 6.37 -2.05
CA TRP A 379 11.86 5.20 -1.26
C TRP A 379 12.59 3.93 -1.71
N THR A 380 12.60 3.64 -3.01
CA THR A 380 13.26 2.48 -3.59
C THR A 380 14.78 2.54 -3.36
N LEU A 381 15.39 3.71 -3.50
CA LEU A 381 16.81 3.91 -3.25
C LEU A 381 17.17 3.81 -1.76
N ALA A 382 16.30 4.27 -0.87
CA ALA A 382 16.51 4.19 0.58
C ALA A 382 16.39 2.74 1.09
N LEU A 383 15.39 1.99 0.61
CA LEU A 383 15.15 0.60 1.00
C LEU A 383 15.64 -0.37 -0.09
N SER A 384 16.84 -0.15 -0.61
CA SER A 384 17.35 -0.86 -1.78
C SER A 384 17.47 -2.38 -1.58
N ASN A 385 17.89 -2.85 -0.40
CA ASN A 385 17.93 -4.28 -0.13
C ASN A 385 16.54 -4.91 -0.20
N HIS A 386 15.55 -4.30 0.46
CA HIS A 386 14.17 -4.76 0.39
C HIS A 386 13.62 -4.73 -1.04
N ALA A 387 13.95 -3.68 -1.81
CA ALA A 387 13.53 -3.56 -3.21
C ALA A 387 14.26 -4.55 -4.13
N SER A 388 15.45 -5.04 -3.77
CA SER A 388 16.17 -6.10 -4.46
C SER A 388 15.53 -7.47 -4.25
N ASP A 389 15.25 -7.82 -2.99
CA ASP A 389 14.72 -9.13 -2.61
C ASP A 389 13.27 -9.33 -3.09
N HIS A 390 12.52 -8.23 -3.13
CA HIS A 390 11.08 -8.24 -3.39
C HIS A 390 10.69 -7.41 -4.61
N THR A 391 11.49 -7.39 -5.67
CA THR A 391 11.25 -6.62 -6.90
C THR A 391 9.85 -6.83 -7.47
N TYR A 392 9.31 -8.07 -7.39
CA TYR A 392 8.01 -8.46 -7.95
C TYR A 392 6.80 -7.76 -7.31
N PHE A 393 6.95 -7.09 -6.16
CA PHE A 393 5.90 -6.23 -5.62
C PHE A 393 6.36 -4.79 -5.35
N THR A 394 7.64 -4.56 -4.97
CA THR A 394 8.13 -3.22 -4.61
C THR A 394 8.14 -2.25 -5.80
N TYR A 395 8.27 -2.77 -7.04
CA TYR A 395 8.17 -1.97 -8.27
C TYR A 395 6.87 -1.15 -8.35
N ARG A 396 5.79 -1.62 -7.69
CA ARG A 396 4.49 -0.91 -7.67
C ARG A 396 4.58 0.48 -7.08
N ASN A 397 5.54 0.74 -6.18
CA ASN A 397 5.81 2.11 -5.71
C ASN A 397 6.07 3.05 -6.89
N LEU A 398 6.85 2.61 -7.90
CA LEU A 398 7.20 3.41 -9.07
C LEU A 398 6.00 3.73 -9.98
N CYS A 399 4.87 3.02 -9.82
CA CYS A 399 3.64 3.36 -10.54
C CYS A 399 3.11 4.75 -10.16
N GLY A 400 3.42 5.24 -8.95
CA GLY A 400 3.19 6.63 -8.56
C GLY A 400 4.03 7.61 -9.38
N ALA A 401 5.30 7.28 -9.66
CA ALA A 401 6.17 8.08 -10.53
C ALA A 401 5.68 8.06 -11.98
N PHE A 402 5.22 6.90 -12.49
CA PHE A 402 4.62 6.83 -13.83
C PHE A 402 3.36 7.68 -13.94
N PHE A 403 2.48 7.65 -12.92
CA PHE A 403 1.30 8.50 -12.92
C PHE A 403 1.69 10.00 -12.95
N ALA A 404 2.66 10.43 -12.16
CA ALA A 404 3.14 11.81 -12.17
C ALA A 404 3.70 12.20 -13.54
N LEU A 405 4.54 11.34 -14.14
CA LEU A 405 5.13 11.56 -15.46
C LEU A 405 4.06 11.66 -16.55
N PHE A 406 3.11 10.75 -16.58
CA PHE A 406 2.04 10.72 -17.58
C PHE A 406 0.99 11.82 -17.37
N ALA A 407 0.81 12.31 -16.14
CA ALA A 407 -0.05 13.44 -15.83
C ALA A 407 0.52 14.78 -16.26
N LEU A 408 1.86 14.91 -16.36
CA LEU A 408 2.55 16.16 -16.64
C LEU A 408 2.05 16.86 -17.90
N PRO A 409 1.94 16.22 -19.10
CA PRO A 409 1.45 16.88 -20.30
C PRO A 409 0.03 17.44 -20.17
N ALA A 410 -0.82 16.77 -19.40
CA ALA A 410 -2.20 17.21 -19.20
C ALA A 410 -2.29 18.44 -18.28
N LEU A 411 -1.39 18.58 -17.31
CA LEU A 411 -1.36 19.72 -16.38
C LEU A 411 -0.58 20.91 -16.91
N LEU A 412 0.41 20.68 -17.78
CA LEU A 412 1.15 21.77 -18.47
C LEU A 412 0.26 22.52 -19.46
N ALA A 413 -0.78 21.89 -20.01
CA ALA A 413 -1.73 22.46 -20.93
C ALA A 413 -3.11 22.61 -20.26
N PRO A 414 -3.32 23.62 -19.39
CA PRO A 414 -4.58 23.79 -18.68
C PRO A 414 -5.73 23.95 -19.68
N ASN A 415 -6.89 23.36 -19.35
CA ASN A 415 -8.08 23.46 -20.18
C ASN A 415 -8.38 24.92 -20.51
N ARG A 416 -8.67 25.18 -21.77
CA ARG A 416 -9.49 26.35 -22.10
C ARG A 416 -10.73 26.23 -21.24
N THR A 417 -10.93 27.15 -20.28
CA THR A 417 -12.25 27.39 -19.73
C THR A 417 -13.15 27.55 -20.94
N LEU A 418 -14.07 26.63 -21.14
CA LEU A 418 -15.20 26.92 -21.97
C LEU A 418 -15.81 28.13 -21.30
N SER A 419 -15.53 29.31 -21.85
CA SER A 419 -16.28 30.52 -21.51
C SER A 419 -17.74 30.19 -21.67
N PRO A 420 -18.59 30.58 -20.68
CA PRO A 420 -20.00 30.31 -20.68
C PRO A 420 -20.67 30.79 -21.96
#